data_59ae7a040e7f8179ce11a51277105266
#
_entry.id   59ae7a040e7f8179ce11a51277105266
#
_cell.length_a   1.000
_cell.length_b   1.000
_cell.length_c   1.000
_cell.angle_alpha   90.00
_cell.angle_beta   90.00
_cell.angle_gamma   90.00
#
_symmetry.space_group_name_H-M   'P 1'
#
loop_
_entity.id
_entity.type
_entity.pdbx_description
1 polymer ?
#
loop_
_entity_poly.entity_id
_entity_poly.type
_entity_poly.pdbx_seq_one_letter_code
_entity_poly.pdbx_strand_id
1 'polypeptide(L)'
;MNDFSYITDIQQSAIRQTRLIQIRGRVTQVTGTIIKAVVPPGVRVGELCELRNPDQTLSLLAEVVGFQQHHALLTPLGNMFGISSNTEVSPMGKMHEVGVGDHLLGTTLDGLGRPFDGTQSQEPSAWYPVYRDAPPPMQRKLIEKPISLGVRSIDGLLTCGEGQRMGIFAAAGGGKSTLLAKLIRSADVDVTVLALIGERGREVREFIENDLGEEGMAKSVLVVATSDRPAMERAKAAFVATSIAEYFRDQGKRVLLLMDSVTRFARAQREIGLAAGEPPTRRGYPPSVFAALPKLMERAGQSDKGSITALYTVLVEGDDMTEPVADETRSILDGHIILSRKLAAMNHYPAIDVLRSASRVMNQIVEPDHQASAAHLRECLAKYEEVELLIKIGEYQHGADSRADMAIAQSDDIRAFLRQGTHEPSDLDGAIAQLKGMANQ
;
A
#
# COMPACT_ATOMS: atom_id res chain seq x y z
N MET A 1 -8.51 -45.33 -31.74
CA MET A 1 -7.18 -45.72 -31.24
C MET A 1 -6.53 -44.46 -30.66
N ASN A 2 -6.22 -44.47 -29.41
CA ASN A 2 -5.21 -43.80 -28.61
C ASN A 2 -5.67 -42.85 -27.48
N ASP A 3 -6.75 -43.19 -26.77
CA ASP A 3 -6.97 -42.52 -25.44
C ASP A 3 -6.07 -43.07 -24.33
N PHE A 4 -5.57 -44.32 -24.50
CA PHE A 4 -4.73 -44.98 -23.50
C PHE A 4 -3.28 -44.43 -23.45
N SER A 5 -2.73 -43.99 -24.57
CA SER A 5 -1.37 -43.41 -24.58
C SER A 5 -1.29 -42.11 -23.81
N TYR A 6 -2.30 -41.24 -23.91
CA TYR A 6 -2.39 -40.00 -23.18
C TYR A 6 -2.47 -40.20 -21.65
N ILE A 7 -3.29 -41.19 -21.22
CA ILE A 7 -3.39 -41.56 -19.81
C ILE A 7 -2.05 -42.11 -19.29
N THR A 8 -1.40 -42.94 -20.10
CA THR A 8 -0.10 -43.51 -19.74
C THR A 8 0.99 -42.47 -19.63
N ASP A 9 0.98 -41.47 -20.52
CA ASP A 9 1.94 -40.36 -20.48
C ASP A 9 1.73 -39.46 -19.25
N ILE A 10 0.49 -39.15 -18.87
CA ILE A 10 0.16 -38.44 -17.63
C ILE A 10 0.63 -39.24 -16.41
N GLN A 11 0.35 -40.54 -16.36
CA GLN A 11 0.77 -41.38 -15.25
C GLN A 11 2.30 -41.46 -15.14
N GLN A 12 3.01 -41.65 -16.26
CA GLN A 12 4.47 -41.68 -16.28
C GLN A 12 5.06 -40.32 -15.86
N SER A 13 4.47 -39.23 -16.30
CA SER A 13 4.88 -37.88 -15.89
C SER A 13 4.68 -37.67 -14.39
N ALA A 14 3.52 -38.07 -13.86
CA ALA A 14 3.21 -38.00 -12.42
C ALA A 14 4.19 -38.86 -11.59
N ILE A 15 4.50 -40.07 -12.04
CA ILE A 15 5.46 -40.96 -11.36
C ILE A 15 6.88 -40.38 -11.39
N ARG A 16 7.31 -39.80 -12.54
CA ARG A 16 8.63 -39.14 -12.65
C ARG A 16 8.76 -37.89 -11.78
N GLN A 17 7.66 -37.19 -11.54
CA GLN A 17 7.60 -35.99 -10.68
C GLN A 17 7.42 -36.33 -9.20
N THR A 18 6.95 -37.56 -8.87
CA THR A 18 6.74 -37.95 -7.48
C THR A 18 8.07 -38.32 -6.85
N ARG A 19 8.49 -37.53 -5.84
CA ARG A 19 9.61 -37.93 -5.00
C ARG A 19 9.17 -39.04 -4.05
N LEU A 20 9.63 -40.24 -4.30
CA LEU A 20 9.32 -41.46 -3.51
C LEU A 20 9.80 -41.41 -2.06
N ILE A 21 10.81 -40.56 -1.78
CA ILE A 21 11.34 -40.34 -0.44
C ILE A 21 11.20 -38.84 -0.12
N GLN A 22 10.32 -38.53 0.83
CA GLN A 22 10.27 -37.19 1.42
C GLN A 22 11.33 -37.08 2.51
N ILE A 23 12.42 -36.39 2.20
CA ILE A 23 13.42 -36.03 3.21
C ILE A 23 12.85 -34.86 4.00
N ARG A 24 12.68 -35.05 5.32
CA ARG A 24 12.18 -34.03 6.23
C ARG A 24 13.31 -33.50 7.09
N GLY A 25 13.23 -32.24 7.41
CA GLY A 25 14.04 -31.59 8.42
C GLY A 25 13.39 -31.69 9.80
N ARG A 26 14.02 -31.04 10.78
CA ARG A 26 13.51 -31.00 12.16
C ARG A 26 13.83 -29.67 12.82
N VAL A 27 12.90 -29.17 13.63
CA VAL A 27 13.12 -28.01 14.49
C VAL A 27 14.18 -28.33 15.53
N THR A 28 15.17 -27.46 15.67
CA THR A 28 16.26 -27.60 16.66
C THR A 28 16.13 -26.57 17.78
N GLN A 29 15.63 -25.37 17.47
CA GLN A 29 15.50 -24.29 18.44
C GLN A 29 14.40 -23.33 17.99
N VAL A 30 13.68 -22.74 18.95
CA VAL A 30 12.77 -21.63 18.76
C VAL A 30 13.23 -20.46 19.61
N THR A 31 13.39 -19.28 19.01
CA THR A 31 13.83 -18.08 19.71
C THR A 31 13.01 -16.88 19.22
N GLY A 32 12.14 -16.34 20.07
CA GLY A 32 11.21 -15.29 19.66
C GLY A 32 10.33 -15.75 18.50
N THR A 33 10.36 -15.06 17.37
CA THR A 33 9.60 -15.38 16.15
C THR A 33 10.39 -16.21 15.13
N ILE A 34 11.63 -16.62 15.46
CA ILE A 34 12.49 -17.40 14.57
C ILE A 34 12.57 -18.85 15.05
N ILE A 35 12.42 -19.74 14.08
CA ILE A 35 12.57 -21.18 14.23
C ILE A 35 13.85 -21.59 13.52
N LYS A 36 14.78 -22.22 14.26
CA LYS A 36 15.96 -22.84 13.66
C LYS A 36 15.67 -24.31 13.40
N ALA A 37 15.98 -24.74 12.20
CA ALA A 37 15.77 -26.13 11.80
C ALA A 37 16.91 -26.65 10.93
N VAL A 38 17.22 -27.93 11.08
CA VAL A 38 17.97 -28.67 10.07
C VAL A 38 17.01 -28.98 8.94
N VAL A 39 17.39 -28.69 7.72
CA VAL A 39 16.56 -28.90 6.52
C VAL A 39 17.33 -29.72 5.49
N PRO A 40 16.64 -30.41 4.57
CA PRO A 40 17.30 -31.12 3.48
C PRO A 40 18.16 -30.18 2.60
N PRO A 41 19.19 -30.73 1.92
CA PRO A 41 19.97 -29.96 0.96
C PRO A 41 19.10 -29.41 -0.17
N GLY A 42 19.40 -28.18 -0.64
CA GLY A 42 18.72 -27.52 -1.75
C GLY A 42 17.57 -26.60 -1.37
N VAL A 43 17.24 -26.48 -0.09
CA VAL A 43 16.28 -25.47 0.42
C VAL A 43 16.84 -24.06 0.21
N ARG A 44 15.99 -23.11 -0.19
CA ARG A 44 16.38 -21.76 -0.59
C ARG A 44 15.73 -20.70 0.31
N VAL A 45 16.34 -19.52 0.39
CA VAL A 45 15.72 -18.34 1.02
C VAL A 45 14.46 -17.97 0.25
N GLY A 46 13.36 -17.68 0.98
CA GLY A 46 12.04 -17.41 0.43
C GLY A 46 11.18 -18.65 0.19
N GLU A 47 11.75 -19.87 0.32
CA GLU A 47 11.00 -21.11 0.14
C GLU A 47 10.05 -21.34 1.31
N LEU A 48 8.84 -21.83 0.99
CA LEU A 48 7.88 -22.28 1.99
C LEU A 48 8.23 -23.66 2.50
N CYS A 49 8.10 -23.84 3.82
CA CYS A 49 8.19 -25.11 4.51
C CYS A 49 6.91 -25.36 5.30
N GLU A 50 6.41 -26.58 5.28
CA GLU A 50 5.36 -27.02 6.20
C GLU A 50 6.00 -27.54 7.49
N LEU A 51 5.57 -26.97 8.63
CA LEU A 51 5.91 -27.44 9.96
C LEU A 51 4.78 -28.33 10.45
N ARG A 52 5.07 -29.59 10.76
CA ARG A 52 4.07 -30.56 11.19
C ARG A 52 4.58 -31.36 12.39
N ASN A 53 3.71 -31.55 13.38
CA ASN A 53 3.99 -32.51 14.44
C ASN A 53 3.66 -33.93 13.97
N PRO A 54 4.41 -34.97 14.44
CA PRO A 54 4.13 -36.35 14.08
C PRO A 54 2.71 -36.83 14.44
N ASP A 55 2.12 -36.26 15.48
CA ASP A 55 0.76 -36.55 15.96
C ASP A 55 -0.33 -35.76 15.20
N GLN A 56 0.05 -34.99 14.19
CA GLN A 56 -0.80 -34.13 13.37
C GLN A 56 -1.54 -33.01 14.14
N THR A 57 -1.13 -32.69 15.36
CA THR A 57 -1.72 -31.60 16.17
C THR A 57 -1.36 -30.23 15.65
N LEU A 58 -0.33 -30.10 14.83
CA LEU A 58 0.14 -28.87 14.21
C LEU A 58 0.34 -29.05 12.72
N SER A 59 -0.16 -28.12 11.91
CA SER A 59 0.23 -27.88 10.53
C SER A 59 0.33 -26.38 10.34
N LEU A 60 1.55 -25.87 10.11
CA LEU A 60 1.85 -24.44 10.02
C LEU A 60 2.83 -24.20 8.87
N LEU A 61 2.55 -23.21 8.05
CA LEU A 61 3.51 -22.75 7.04
C LEU A 61 4.55 -21.81 7.66
N ALA A 62 5.78 -21.96 7.22
CA ALA A 62 6.87 -21.05 7.56
C ALA A 62 7.71 -20.74 6.31
N GLU A 63 8.34 -19.58 6.29
CA GLU A 63 9.23 -19.16 5.21
C GLU A 63 10.69 -19.15 5.67
N VAL A 64 11.58 -19.62 4.81
CA VAL A 64 13.02 -19.55 5.04
C VAL A 64 13.50 -18.11 4.83
N VAL A 65 13.90 -17.44 5.90
CA VAL A 65 14.40 -16.05 5.86
C VAL A 65 15.91 -15.95 5.80
N GLY A 66 16.61 -17.06 6.04
CA GLY A 66 18.06 -17.09 5.98
C GLY A 66 18.66 -18.41 6.47
N PHE A 67 19.97 -18.44 6.55
CA PHE A 67 20.72 -19.60 7.07
C PHE A 67 21.75 -19.12 8.09
N GLN A 68 21.93 -19.89 9.14
CA GLN A 68 23.00 -19.70 10.12
C GLN A 68 23.75 -21.01 10.33
N GLN A 69 25.00 -21.05 9.90
CA GLN A 69 25.78 -22.29 9.85
C GLN A 69 25.04 -23.36 9.01
N HIS A 70 24.60 -24.45 9.62
CA HIS A 70 23.91 -25.56 8.97
C HIS A 70 22.40 -25.56 9.23
N HIS A 71 21.86 -24.49 9.82
CA HIS A 71 20.42 -24.38 10.16
C HIS A 71 19.74 -23.35 9.25
N ALA A 72 18.56 -23.69 8.75
CA ALA A 72 17.66 -22.72 8.19
C ALA A 72 17.00 -21.91 9.31
N LEU A 73 16.86 -20.60 9.08
CA LEU A 73 16.09 -19.69 9.89
C LEU A 73 14.71 -19.56 9.23
N LEU A 74 13.67 -19.98 9.94
CA LEU A 74 12.30 -19.98 9.44
C LEU A 74 11.48 -18.99 10.26
N THR A 75 10.62 -18.24 9.56
CA THR A 75 9.61 -17.38 10.19
C THR A 75 8.22 -17.93 9.89
N PRO A 76 7.39 -18.20 10.92
CA PRO A 76 6.08 -18.78 10.73
C PRO A 76 5.10 -17.79 10.08
N LEU A 77 4.22 -18.32 9.24
CA LEU A 77 3.10 -17.61 8.61
C LEU A 77 1.80 -17.74 9.43
N GLY A 78 1.91 -17.92 10.73
CA GLY A 78 0.79 -18.07 11.65
C GLY A 78 1.27 -18.19 13.09
N ASN A 79 0.39 -18.67 13.97
CA ASN A 79 0.69 -18.83 15.39
C ASN A 79 1.60 -20.02 15.65
N MET A 80 2.60 -19.83 16.48
CA MET A 80 3.62 -20.84 16.82
C MET A 80 3.21 -21.81 17.93
N PHE A 81 2.03 -21.68 18.52
CA PHE A 81 1.61 -22.59 19.60
C PHE A 81 1.61 -24.04 19.11
N GLY A 82 2.19 -24.93 19.91
CA GLY A 82 2.32 -26.36 19.60
C GLY A 82 3.62 -26.74 18.88
N ILE A 83 4.49 -25.81 18.48
CA ILE A 83 5.82 -26.15 17.95
C ILE A 83 6.67 -26.77 19.06
N SER A 84 7.30 -27.89 18.74
CA SER A 84 8.18 -28.63 19.64
C SER A 84 9.51 -29.01 18.98
N SER A 85 10.44 -29.56 19.75
CA SER A 85 11.68 -30.16 19.19
C SER A 85 11.42 -31.39 18.29
N ASN A 86 10.20 -31.93 18.32
CA ASN A 86 9.78 -33.04 17.47
C ASN A 86 9.07 -32.59 16.18
N THR A 87 8.82 -31.27 16.02
CA THR A 87 8.18 -30.71 14.82
C THR A 87 9.07 -30.96 13.60
N GLU A 88 8.52 -31.63 12.62
CA GLU A 88 9.15 -31.89 11.32
C GLU A 88 9.05 -30.67 10.41
N VAL A 89 10.02 -30.51 9.53
CA VAL A 89 10.09 -29.45 8.53
C VAL A 89 10.11 -30.05 7.15
N SER A 90 9.06 -29.84 6.39
CA SER A 90 8.92 -30.35 5.02
C SER A 90 9.02 -29.21 4.02
N PRO A 91 10.14 -29.10 3.26
CA PRO A 91 10.27 -28.09 2.21
C PRO A 91 9.22 -28.34 1.10
N MET A 92 8.60 -27.26 0.62
CA MET A 92 7.56 -27.35 -0.40
C MET A 92 8.09 -27.19 -1.84
N GLY A 93 9.36 -26.80 -2.01
CA GLY A 93 9.98 -26.57 -3.31
C GLY A 93 9.45 -25.35 -4.05
N LYS A 94 8.67 -24.51 -3.39
CA LYS A 94 8.06 -23.28 -3.98
C LYS A 94 8.09 -22.11 -3.02
N MET A 95 8.08 -20.91 -3.60
CA MET A 95 7.88 -19.68 -2.87
C MET A 95 6.39 -19.39 -2.65
N HIS A 96 6.08 -18.37 -1.89
CA HIS A 96 4.70 -17.95 -1.68
C HIS A 96 4.11 -17.36 -2.96
N GLU A 97 2.99 -17.90 -3.39
CA GLU A 97 2.18 -17.44 -4.50
C GLU A 97 0.76 -17.15 -4.02
N VAL A 98 0.11 -16.16 -4.63
CA VAL A 98 -1.29 -15.83 -4.38
C VAL A 98 -2.13 -16.21 -5.61
N GLY A 99 -3.26 -16.86 -5.36
CA GLY A 99 -4.24 -17.16 -6.41
C GLY A 99 -4.98 -15.87 -6.80
N VAL A 100 -5.02 -15.56 -8.09
CA VAL A 100 -5.60 -14.31 -8.61
C VAL A 100 -6.65 -14.59 -9.67
N GLY A 101 -7.60 -13.68 -9.83
CA GLY A 101 -8.71 -13.77 -10.78
C GLY A 101 -9.76 -12.71 -10.50
N ASP A 102 -10.71 -12.54 -11.41
CA ASP A 102 -11.81 -11.57 -11.26
C ASP A 102 -12.74 -11.93 -10.07
N HIS A 103 -12.75 -13.19 -9.63
CA HIS A 103 -13.48 -13.65 -8.45
C HIS A 103 -13.02 -12.96 -7.14
N LEU A 104 -11.86 -12.30 -7.15
CA LEU A 104 -11.38 -11.55 -5.99
C LEU A 104 -12.12 -10.21 -5.80
N LEU A 105 -12.78 -9.69 -6.82
CA LEU A 105 -13.55 -8.44 -6.70
C LEU A 105 -14.66 -8.60 -5.66
N GLY A 106 -14.81 -7.62 -4.79
CA GLY A 106 -15.76 -7.67 -3.68
C GLY A 106 -15.32 -8.50 -2.48
N THR A 107 -14.11 -9.07 -2.48
CA THR A 107 -13.67 -9.99 -1.41
C THR A 107 -12.67 -9.35 -0.45
N THR A 108 -12.64 -9.92 0.75
CA THR A 108 -11.62 -9.61 1.77
C THR A 108 -10.75 -10.85 1.99
N LEU A 109 -9.43 -10.65 1.89
CA LEU A 109 -8.40 -11.68 2.06
C LEU A 109 -7.57 -11.38 3.30
N ASP A 110 -6.98 -12.44 3.89
CA ASP A 110 -5.97 -12.28 4.92
C ASP A 110 -4.61 -11.83 4.32
N GLY A 111 -3.63 -11.55 5.18
CA GLY A 111 -2.30 -11.11 4.75
C GLY A 111 -1.52 -12.12 3.91
N LEU A 112 -2.00 -13.34 3.79
CA LEU A 112 -1.41 -14.40 2.96
C LEU A 112 -2.20 -14.64 1.66
N GLY A 113 -3.28 -13.89 1.40
CA GLY A 113 -4.09 -13.99 0.21
C GLY A 113 -5.17 -15.08 0.27
N ARG A 114 -5.56 -15.53 1.47
CA ARG A 114 -6.64 -16.49 1.68
C ARG A 114 -7.94 -15.74 2.04
N PRO A 115 -9.13 -16.24 1.66
CA PRO A 115 -10.39 -15.65 2.07
C PRO A 115 -10.46 -15.43 3.59
N PHE A 116 -10.84 -14.23 4.01
CA PHE A 116 -10.83 -13.84 5.43
C PHE A 116 -11.98 -14.49 6.22
N ASP A 117 -13.09 -14.76 5.57
CA ASP A 117 -14.32 -15.35 6.13
C ASP A 117 -14.32 -16.88 6.16
N GLY A 118 -13.22 -17.52 5.72
CA GLY A 118 -13.11 -18.98 5.65
C GLY A 118 -13.95 -19.63 4.54
N THR A 119 -14.54 -18.85 3.63
CA THR A 119 -15.22 -19.39 2.44
C THR A 119 -14.21 -20.17 1.58
N GLN A 120 -14.72 -21.20 0.88
CA GLN A 120 -13.85 -21.91 -0.06
C GLN A 120 -13.38 -20.94 -1.15
N SER A 121 -12.07 -20.86 -1.33
CA SER A 121 -11.48 -20.15 -2.44
C SER A 121 -12.00 -20.73 -3.76
N GLN A 122 -12.52 -19.86 -4.63
CA GLN A 122 -12.78 -20.26 -6.02
C GLN A 122 -11.45 -20.62 -6.69
N GLU A 123 -11.49 -21.48 -7.72
CA GLU A 123 -10.28 -21.78 -8.48
C GLU A 123 -9.68 -20.50 -9.08
N PRO A 124 -8.42 -20.19 -8.76
CA PRO A 124 -7.79 -18.98 -9.27
C PRO A 124 -7.55 -19.08 -10.79
N SER A 125 -7.70 -17.97 -11.49
CA SER A 125 -7.38 -17.87 -12.92
C SER A 125 -5.88 -18.01 -13.18
N ALA A 126 -5.05 -17.60 -12.24
CA ALA A 126 -3.59 -17.71 -12.27
C ALA A 126 -2.98 -17.68 -10.86
N TRP A 127 -1.72 -18.09 -10.76
CA TRP A 127 -0.92 -17.97 -9.55
C TRP A 127 0.16 -16.92 -9.77
N TYR A 128 0.23 -15.90 -8.90
CA TYR A 128 1.21 -14.83 -8.97
C TYR A 128 2.19 -14.93 -7.81
N PRO A 129 3.50 -14.87 -8.08
CA PRO A 129 4.51 -14.87 -7.02
C PRO A 129 4.37 -13.61 -6.16
N VAL A 130 4.37 -13.79 -4.84
CA VAL A 130 4.28 -12.68 -3.88
C VAL A 130 5.52 -11.80 -3.94
N TYR A 131 6.69 -12.41 -4.14
CA TYR A 131 7.94 -11.69 -4.41
C TYR A 131 8.25 -11.72 -5.89
N ARG A 132 8.28 -10.54 -6.50
CA ARG A 132 8.57 -10.33 -7.91
C ARG A 132 9.38 -9.05 -8.07
N ASP A 133 10.25 -9.02 -9.04
CA ASP A 133 10.97 -7.81 -9.42
C ASP A 133 10.02 -6.79 -10.08
N ALA A 134 10.32 -5.52 -9.88
CA ALA A 134 9.62 -4.44 -10.58
C ALA A 134 9.85 -4.51 -12.10
N PRO A 135 8.91 -4.01 -12.93
CA PRO A 135 9.13 -3.92 -14.36
C PRO A 135 10.41 -3.15 -14.69
N PRO A 136 11.22 -3.62 -15.65
CA PRO A 136 12.43 -2.92 -16.08
C PRO A 136 12.12 -1.47 -16.50
N PRO A 137 13.01 -0.49 -16.22
CA PRO A 137 12.75 0.92 -16.51
C PRO A 137 12.34 1.20 -17.97
N MET A 138 12.97 0.52 -18.93
CA MET A 138 12.71 0.72 -20.36
C MET A 138 11.39 0.09 -20.85
N GLN A 139 10.71 -0.71 -20.03
CA GLN A 139 9.38 -1.27 -20.32
C GLN A 139 8.25 -0.44 -19.70
N ARG A 140 8.58 0.56 -18.90
CA ARG A 140 7.61 1.47 -18.31
C ARG A 140 7.21 2.55 -19.29
N LYS A 141 5.91 2.80 -19.42
CA LYS A 141 5.42 3.99 -20.12
C LYS A 141 5.63 5.24 -19.25
N LEU A 142 5.72 6.39 -19.89
CA LEU A 142 5.72 7.67 -19.17
C LEU A 142 4.34 7.96 -18.59
N ILE A 143 4.30 8.77 -17.55
CA ILE A 143 3.07 9.29 -16.98
C ILE A 143 2.67 10.51 -17.80
N GLU A 144 1.63 10.38 -18.63
CA GLU A 144 1.20 11.41 -19.59
C GLU A 144 -0.21 11.92 -19.34
N LYS A 145 -1.03 11.16 -18.57
CA LYS A 145 -2.43 11.49 -18.34
C LYS A 145 -2.71 11.73 -16.88
N PRO A 146 -3.49 12.78 -16.54
CA PRO A 146 -4.02 12.94 -15.21
C PRO A 146 -5.09 11.88 -14.92
N ILE A 147 -5.28 11.56 -13.65
CA ILE A 147 -6.35 10.70 -13.15
C ILE A 147 -7.17 11.47 -12.12
N SER A 148 -8.51 11.39 -12.22
CA SER A 148 -9.38 11.94 -11.19
C SER A 148 -9.38 11.04 -9.97
N LEU A 149 -9.08 11.61 -8.81
CA LEU A 149 -9.21 10.96 -7.52
C LEU A 149 -10.48 11.40 -6.78
N GLY A 150 -11.27 12.33 -7.34
CA GLY A 150 -12.54 12.82 -6.82
C GLY A 150 -12.40 13.72 -5.60
N VAL A 151 -11.23 14.30 -5.39
CA VAL A 151 -10.94 15.25 -4.31
C VAL A 151 -10.41 16.55 -4.91
N ARG A 152 -11.20 17.64 -4.83
CA ARG A 152 -10.91 18.92 -5.50
C ARG A 152 -9.50 19.45 -5.22
N SER A 153 -9.07 19.41 -3.96
CA SER A 153 -7.73 19.85 -3.58
C SER A 153 -6.61 19.01 -4.18
N ILE A 154 -6.84 17.72 -4.43
CA ILE A 154 -5.90 16.84 -5.12
C ILE A 154 -6.00 17.08 -6.63
N ASP A 155 -7.20 16.95 -7.21
CA ASP A 155 -7.41 17.02 -8.65
C ASP A 155 -7.00 18.40 -9.21
N GLY A 156 -7.29 19.49 -8.47
CA GLY A 156 -6.98 20.86 -8.89
C GLY A 156 -5.55 21.33 -8.59
N LEU A 157 -4.99 20.99 -7.42
CA LEU A 157 -3.75 21.59 -6.92
C LEU A 157 -2.57 20.61 -6.76
N LEU A 158 -2.85 19.32 -6.77
CA LEU A 158 -1.89 18.23 -6.54
C LEU A 158 -2.09 17.12 -7.58
N THR A 159 -2.55 17.46 -8.77
CA THR A 159 -3.03 16.53 -9.79
C THR A 159 -2.16 15.28 -9.90
N CYS A 160 -2.80 14.14 -9.72
CA CYS A 160 -2.16 12.83 -9.79
C CYS A 160 -2.15 12.33 -11.23
N GLY A 161 -1.07 11.71 -11.66
CA GLY A 161 -0.98 11.04 -12.96
C GLY A 161 -1.34 9.57 -12.87
N GLU A 162 -1.88 9.02 -13.94
CA GLU A 162 -2.12 7.59 -14.06
C GLU A 162 -0.80 6.81 -13.96
N GLY A 163 -0.70 5.90 -12.99
CA GLY A 163 0.52 5.16 -12.68
C GLY A 163 1.52 5.92 -11.79
N GLN A 164 1.14 7.08 -11.23
CA GLN A 164 1.96 7.79 -10.25
C GLN A 164 1.91 7.12 -8.88
N ARG A 165 3.03 7.23 -8.14
CA ARG A 165 3.16 6.77 -6.76
C ARG A 165 3.21 7.97 -5.83
N MET A 166 2.21 8.12 -4.95
CA MET A 166 2.15 9.23 -4.00
C MET A 166 2.11 8.74 -2.55
N GLY A 167 2.68 9.50 -1.65
CA GLY A 167 2.60 9.28 -0.22
C GLY A 167 1.50 10.13 0.43
N ILE A 168 0.71 9.55 1.34
CA ILE A 168 -0.21 10.29 2.23
C ILE A 168 0.38 10.26 3.63
N PHE A 169 0.93 11.39 4.05
CA PHE A 169 1.58 11.55 5.36
C PHE A 169 0.58 12.11 6.35
N ALA A 170 0.32 11.36 7.41
CA ALA A 170 -0.69 11.70 8.39
C ALA A 170 -0.26 11.38 9.82
N ALA A 171 -0.53 12.28 10.75
CA ALA A 171 -0.58 11.94 12.15
C ALA A 171 -1.94 11.35 12.54
N ALA A 172 -2.04 10.73 13.71
CA ALA A 172 -3.31 10.23 14.21
C ALA A 172 -4.37 11.34 14.30
N GLY A 173 -5.62 11.04 13.89
CA GLY A 173 -6.73 12.01 13.95
C GLY A 173 -6.80 13.00 12.79
N GLY A 174 -5.99 12.87 11.74
CA GLY A 174 -5.99 13.75 10.56
C GLY A 174 -7.06 13.47 9.50
N GLY A 175 -8.03 12.57 9.75
CA GLY A 175 -9.07 12.22 8.76
C GLY A 175 -8.58 11.27 7.65
N LYS A 176 -7.51 10.53 7.90
CA LYS A 176 -6.90 9.59 6.93
C LYS A 176 -7.90 8.56 6.39
N SER A 177 -8.60 7.82 7.25
CA SER A 177 -9.52 6.75 6.85
C SER A 177 -10.69 7.28 6.00
N THR A 178 -11.25 8.42 6.38
CA THR A 178 -12.29 9.10 5.60
C THR A 178 -11.81 9.52 4.22
N LEU A 179 -10.57 10.04 4.12
CA LEU A 179 -9.96 10.38 2.83
C LEU A 179 -9.75 9.12 1.98
N LEU A 180 -9.22 8.03 2.55
CA LEU A 180 -9.03 6.77 1.81
C LEU A 180 -10.35 6.22 1.26
N ALA A 181 -11.41 6.19 2.07
CA ALA A 181 -12.72 5.74 1.64
C ALA A 181 -13.27 6.61 0.50
N LYS A 182 -13.11 7.94 0.59
CA LYS A 182 -13.48 8.85 -0.49
C LYS A 182 -12.71 8.56 -1.78
N LEU A 183 -11.40 8.38 -1.71
CA LEU A 183 -10.56 8.02 -2.86
C LEU A 183 -11.02 6.72 -3.53
N ILE A 184 -11.33 5.67 -2.75
CA ILE A 184 -11.80 4.38 -3.28
C ILE A 184 -13.12 4.54 -4.02
N ARG A 185 -14.07 5.29 -3.45
CA ARG A 185 -15.40 5.48 -4.08
C ARG A 185 -15.33 6.33 -5.34
N SER A 186 -14.51 7.40 -5.32
CA SER A 186 -14.56 8.47 -6.31
C SER A 186 -13.49 8.41 -7.39
N ALA A 187 -12.40 7.62 -7.19
CA ALA A 187 -11.35 7.52 -8.20
C ALA A 187 -11.85 6.88 -9.51
N ASP A 188 -11.45 7.48 -10.62
CA ASP A 188 -11.73 6.97 -11.97
C ASP A 188 -10.77 5.85 -12.35
N VAL A 189 -11.01 4.66 -11.76
CA VAL A 189 -10.23 3.44 -11.96
C VAL A 189 -11.13 2.23 -12.17
N ASP A 190 -10.57 1.20 -12.80
CA ASP A 190 -11.32 -0.03 -13.04
C ASP A 190 -11.37 -0.94 -11.80
N VAL A 191 -10.27 -0.99 -11.05
CA VAL A 191 -10.12 -1.83 -9.85
C VAL A 191 -9.35 -1.10 -8.76
N THR A 192 -9.78 -1.28 -7.53
CA THR A 192 -9.03 -0.84 -6.34
C THR A 192 -8.52 -2.03 -5.56
N VAL A 193 -7.26 -2.01 -5.17
CA VAL A 193 -6.68 -2.98 -4.24
C VAL A 193 -6.24 -2.24 -2.99
N LEU A 194 -6.78 -2.65 -1.83
CA LEU A 194 -6.50 -2.01 -0.56
C LEU A 194 -5.78 -2.97 0.39
N ALA A 195 -4.59 -2.62 0.84
CA ALA A 195 -3.87 -3.32 1.89
C ALA A 195 -4.07 -2.60 3.24
N LEU A 196 -4.75 -3.24 4.19
CA LEU A 196 -4.90 -2.78 5.57
C LEU A 196 -3.92 -3.54 6.47
N ILE A 197 -2.81 -2.90 6.83
CA ILE A 197 -1.68 -3.53 7.51
C ILE A 197 -1.55 -3.02 8.94
N GLY A 198 -1.73 -3.89 9.92
CA GLY A 198 -1.55 -3.59 11.33
C GLY A 198 -2.63 -2.68 11.91
N GLU A 199 -3.76 -2.52 11.24
CA GLU A 199 -4.92 -1.80 11.77
C GLU A 199 -5.69 -2.66 12.78
N ARG A 200 -6.51 -2.03 13.62
CA ARG A 200 -7.31 -2.75 14.60
C ARG A 200 -8.51 -3.42 13.95
N GLY A 201 -8.82 -4.65 14.32
CA GLY A 201 -9.93 -5.41 13.74
C GLY A 201 -11.27 -4.66 13.76
N ARG A 202 -11.56 -3.88 14.82
CA ARG A 202 -12.76 -3.04 14.89
C ARG A 202 -12.76 -1.94 13.82
N GLU A 203 -11.64 -1.25 13.66
CA GLU A 203 -11.50 -0.16 12.67
C GLU A 203 -11.60 -0.68 11.24
N VAL A 204 -11.09 -1.88 10.98
CA VAL A 204 -11.24 -2.55 9.67
C VAL A 204 -12.70 -2.81 9.35
N ARG A 205 -13.47 -3.35 10.30
CA ARG A 205 -14.88 -3.63 10.09
C ARG A 205 -15.70 -2.36 9.89
N GLU A 206 -15.48 -1.34 10.73
CA GLU A 206 -16.12 -0.04 10.59
C GLU A 206 -15.84 0.60 9.22
N PHE A 207 -14.59 0.52 8.76
CA PHE A 207 -14.18 1.02 7.45
C PHE A 207 -14.91 0.32 6.31
N ILE A 208 -15.01 -1.01 6.34
CA ILE A 208 -15.69 -1.78 5.29
C ILE A 208 -17.19 -1.48 5.27
N GLU A 209 -17.86 -1.51 6.43
CA GLU A 209 -19.30 -1.38 6.51
C GLU A 209 -19.79 0.08 6.35
N ASN A 210 -19.12 1.05 6.99
CA ASN A 210 -19.60 2.42 7.08
C ASN A 210 -18.93 3.35 6.06
N ASP A 211 -17.61 3.22 5.86
CA ASP A 211 -16.86 4.14 5.03
C ASP A 211 -16.85 3.71 3.56
N LEU A 212 -16.62 2.42 3.29
CA LEU A 212 -16.50 1.89 1.94
C LEU A 212 -17.86 1.52 1.34
N GLY A 213 -18.67 0.78 2.09
CA GLY A 213 -20.01 0.33 1.67
C GLY A 213 -19.98 -0.67 0.50
N GLU A 214 -21.17 -1.07 0.04
CA GLU A 214 -21.34 -2.06 -1.03
C GLU A 214 -20.76 -1.59 -2.37
N GLU A 215 -20.98 -0.34 -2.73
CA GLU A 215 -20.51 0.24 -3.99
C GLU A 215 -18.97 0.28 -4.08
N GLY A 216 -18.32 0.72 -2.99
CA GLY A 216 -16.87 0.73 -2.92
C GLY A 216 -16.27 -0.68 -2.92
N MET A 217 -16.93 -1.64 -2.24
CA MET A 217 -16.50 -3.03 -2.22
C MET A 217 -16.59 -3.70 -3.59
N ALA A 218 -17.62 -3.45 -4.37
CA ALA A 218 -17.88 -4.14 -5.64
C ALA A 218 -16.71 -4.07 -6.64
N LYS A 219 -15.94 -2.98 -6.64
CA LYS A 219 -14.74 -2.78 -7.48
C LYS A 219 -13.42 -2.95 -6.73
N SER A 220 -13.47 -3.46 -5.50
CA SER A 220 -12.29 -3.52 -4.62
C SER A 220 -11.90 -4.95 -4.24
N VAL A 221 -10.61 -5.14 -3.97
CA VAL A 221 -10.05 -6.31 -3.29
C VAL A 221 -9.34 -5.82 -2.04
N LEU A 222 -9.72 -6.37 -0.88
CA LEU A 222 -9.12 -6.00 0.39
C LEU A 222 -8.16 -7.09 0.86
N VAL A 223 -6.95 -6.71 1.26
CA VAL A 223 -5.98 -7.58 1.93
C VAL A 223 -5.76 -7.06 3.34
N VAL A 224 -6.15 -7.84 4.33
CA VAL A 224 -6.22 -7.40 5.73
C VAL A 224 -5.29 -8.22 6.61
N ALA A 225 -4.35 -7.55 7.27
CA ALA A 225 -3.53 -8.14 8.34
C ALA A 225 -3.59 -7.24 9.57
N THR A 226 -4.44 -7.59 10.53
CA THR A 226 -4.66 -6.79 11.74
C THR A 226 -3.44 -6.74 12.67
N SER A 227 -3.45 -5.84 13.64
CA SER A 227 -2.31 -5.58 14.52
C SER A 227 -1.91 -6.76 15.42
N ASP A 228 -2.82 -7.71 15.65
CA ASP A 228 -2.62 -8.95 16.40
C ASP A 228 -2.00 -10.09 15.58
N ARG A 229 -1.92 -9.92 14.23
CA ARG A 229 -1.34 -10.93 13.35
C ARG A 229 0.20 -10.97 13.44
N PRO A 230 0.81 -12.14 13.18
CA PRO A 230 2.27 -12.27 13.15
C PRO A 230 2.95 -11.27 12.22
N ALA A 231 4.18 -10.86 12.54
CA ALA A 231 4.93 -9.89 11.76
C ALA A 231 5.07 -10.30 10.29
N MET A 232 5.32 -11.57 10.01
CA MET A 232 5.44 -12.08 8.65
C MET A 232 4.14 -11.92 7.85
N GLU A 233 2.98 -12.20 8.44
CA GLU A 233 1.68 -12.01 7.79
C GLU A 233 1.42 -10.53 7.49
N ARG A 234 1.72 -9.63 8.46
CA ARG A 234 1.63 -8.17 8.27
C ARG A 234 2.55 -7.65 7.17
N ALA A 235 3.77 -8.16 7.09
CA ALA A 235 4.71 -7.79 6.03
C ALA A 235 4.28 -8.34 4.66
N LYS A 236 3.82 -9.58 4.61
CA LYS A 236 3.37 -10.21 3.36
C LYS A 236 2.12 -9.56 2.77
N ALA A 237 1.21 -9.05 3.59
CA ALA A 237 0.00 -8.36 3.14
C ALA A 237 0.31 -7.26 2.10
N ALA A 238 1.41 -6.51 2.28
CA ALA A 238 1.85 -5.49 1.32
C ALA A 238 2.20 -6.09 -0.05
N PHE A 239 2.96 -7.18 -0.05
CA PHE A 239 3.38 -7.85 -1.29
C PHE A 239 2.23 -8.60 -1.96
N VAL A 240 1.35 -9.24 -1.18
CA VAL A 240 0.14 -9.93 -1.67
C VAL A 240 -0.78 -8.94 -2.38
N ALA A 241 -1.10 -7.80 -1.76
CA ALA A 241 -1.89 -6.74 -2.38
C ALA A 241 -1.25 -6.22 -3.67
N THR A 242 0.07 -6.02 -3.66
CA THR A 242 0.80 -5.59 -4.86
C THR A 242 0.72 -6.64 -5.98
N SER A 243 0.85 -7.95 -5.66
CA SER A 243 0.73 -9.01 -6.66
C SER A 243 -0.67 -9.11 -7.25
N ILE A 244 -1.72 -8.88 -6.45
CA ILE A 244 -3.10 -8.80 -6.92
C ILE A 244 -3.28 -7.59 -7.85
N ALA A 245 -2.74 -6.43 -7.48
CA ALA A 245 -2.77 -5.25 -8.33
C ALA A 245 -2.02 -5.47 -9.66
N GLU A 246 -0.89 -6.17 -9.63
CA GLU A 246 -0.14 -6.54 -10.84
C GLU A 246 -0.94 -7.46 -11.76
N TYR A 247 -1.72 -8.41 -11.21
CA TYR A 247 -2.59 -9.24 -12.03
C TYR A 247 -3.59 -8.39 -12.83
N PHE A 248 -4.33 -7.51 -12.17
CA PHE A 248 -5.30 -6.65 -12.86
C PHE A 248 -4.63 -5.68 -13.85
N ARG A 249 -3.46 -5.11 -13.51
CA ARG A 249 -2.66 -4.32 -14.44
C ARG A 249 -2.28 -5.15 -15.68
N ASP A 250 -1.85 -6.40 -15.49
CA ASP A 250 -1.43 -7.30 -16.57
C ASP A 250 -2.63 -7.71 -17.46
N GLN A 251 -3.88 -7.55 -16.97
CA GLN A 251 -5.13 -7.64 -17.74
C GLN A 251 -5.51 -6.32 -18.45
N GLY A 252 -4.65 -5.30 -18.43
CA GLY A 252 -4.89 -4.01 -19.08
C GLY A 252 -5.75 -3.04 -18.29
N LYS A 253 -5.99 -3.30 -17.00
CA LYS A 253 -6.81 -2.45 -16.13
C LYS A 253 -6.02 -1.27 -15.55
N ARG A 254 -6.74 -0.17 -15.28
CA ARG A 254 -6.26 0.94 -14.45
C ARG A 254 -6.55 0.60 -13.00
N VAL A 255 -5.50 0.36 -12.24
CA VAL A 255 -5.59 -0.11 -10.85
C VAL A 255 -5.21 1.02 -9.90
N LEU A 256 -6.00 1.23 -8.85
CA LEU A 256 -5.63 2.03 -7.68
C LEU A 256 -5.15 1.09 -6.57
N LEU A 257 -3.88 1.17 -6.21
CA LEU A 257 -3.33 0.47 -5.06
C LEU A 257 -3.24 1.42 -3.86
N LEU A 258 -3.97 1.11 -2.81
CA LEU A 258 -3.92 1.83 -1.54
C LEU A 258 -3.26 0.95 -0.49
N MET A 259 -2.26 1.48 0.23
CA MET A 259 -1.57 0.73 1.28
C MET A 259 -1.60 1.49 2.61
N ASP A 260 -2.36 0.99 3.56
CA ASP A 260 -2.51 1.57 4.91
C ASP A 260 -2.04 0.57 5.97
N SER A 261 -0.81 0.70 6.46
CA SER A 261 0.18 1.73 6.19
C SER A 261 1.58 1.17 5.97
N VAL A 262 2.38 1.88 5.19
CA VAL A 262 3.82 1.58 5.02
C VAL A 262 4.57 1.59 6.35
N THR A 263 4.22 2.47 7.26
CA THR A 263 4.83 2.51 8.62
C THR A 263 4.62 1.19 9.37
N ARG A 264 3.42 0.59 9.24
CA ARG A 264 3.11 -0.71 9.87
C ARG A 264 3.85 -1.86 9.17
N PHE A 265 3.95 -1.81 7.85
CA PHE A 265 4.79 -2.73 7.07
C PHE A 265 6.26 -2.66 7.53
N ALA A 266 6.81 -1.45 7.62
CA ALA A 266 8.20 -1.24 8.07
C ALA A 266 8.43 -1.75 9.52
N ARG A 267 7.46 -1.56 10.42
CA ARG A 267 7.51 -2.11 11.79
C ARG A 267 7.49 -3.64 11.79
N ALA A 268 6.70 -4.27 10.93
CA ALA A 268 6.69 -5.73 10.78
C ALA A 268 8.02 -6.24 10.23
N GLN A 269 8.57 -5.60 9.22
CA GLN A 269 9.90 -5.93 8.68
C GLN A 269 11.01 -5.73 9.71
N ARG A 270 10.93 -4.68 10.52
CA ARG A 270 11.86 -4.46 11.63
C ARG A 270 11.84 -5.62 12.62
N GLU A 271 10.64 -6.09 13.00
CA GLU A 271 10.47 -7.21 13.92
C GLU A 271 11.10 -8.49 13.36
N ILE A 272 10.91 -8.77 12.06
CA ILE A 272 11.50 -9.92 11.35
C ILE A 272 13.02 -9.79 11.29
N GLY A 273 13.56 -8.66 10.84
CA GLY A 273 15.00 -8.47 10.68
C GLY A 273 15.76 -8.54 12.03
N LEU A 274 15.24 -7.89 13.08
CA LEU A 274 15.83 -7.97 14.41
C LEU A 274 15.80 -9.40 14.97
N ALA A 275 14.70 -10.13 14.77
CA ALA A 275 14.59 -11.53 15.19
C ALA A 275 15.57 -12.44 14.42
N ALA A 276 15.81 -12.15 13.13
CA ALA A 276 16.81 -12.84 12.32
C ALA A 276 18.26 -12.50 12.69
N GLY A 277 18.48 -11.53 13.60
CA GLY A 277 19.80 -11.14 14.10
C GLY A 277 20.45 -9.98 13.36
N GLU A 278 19.70 -9.23 12.54
CA GLU A 278 20.23 -8.01 11.94
C GLU A 278 20.46 -6.94 13.00
N PRO A 279 21.58 -6.20 12.94
CA PRO A 279 21.79 -5.09 13.86
C PRO A 279 20.87 -3.92 13.56
N PRO A 280 20.29 -3.26 14.60
CA PRO A 280 19.53 -2.05 14.40
C PRO A 280 20.43 -0.89 13.96
N THR A 281 19.93 -0.05 13.05
CA THR A 281 20.61 1.14 12.54
C THR A 281 19.79 2.41 12.84
N ARG A 282 19.20 3.08 11.83
CA ARG A 282 18.46 4.33 11.98
C ARG A 282 17.22 4.16 12.88
N ARG A 283 17.19 4.82 14.04
CA ARG A 283 16.08 4.78 15.02
C ARG A 283 15.56 3.34 15.29
N GLY A 284 16.49 2.36 15.32
CA GLY A 284 16.17 0.96 15.64
C GLY A 284 15.62 0.12 14.46
N TYR A 285 15.62 0.63 13.24
CA TYR A 285 15.29 -0.15 12.05
C TYR A 285 16.54 -0.85 11.49
N PRO A 286 16.48 -2.14 11.16
CA PRO A 286 17.57 -2.83 10.47
C PRO A 286 17.66 -2.44 8.99
N PRO A 287 18.81 -2.64 8.33
CA PRO A 287 19.03 -2.28 6.92
C PRO A 287 18.04 -2.91 5.96
N SER A 288 17.57 -4.13 6.24
CA SER A 288 16.59 -4.86 5.40
C SER A 288 15.28 -4.12 5.22
N VAL A 289 14.87 -3.29 6.19
CA VAL A 289 13.64 -2.47 6.07
C VAL A 289 13.78 -1.47 4.94
N PHE A 290 14.90 -0.74 4.90
CA PHE A 290 15.15 0.25 3.85
C PHE A 290 15.40 -0.37 2.48
N ALA A 291 15.93 -1.59 2.43
CA ALA A 291 16.05 -2.35 1.19
C ALA A 291 14.71 -2.90 0.68
N ALA A 292 13.74 -3.16 1.57
CA ALA A 292 12.43 -3.69 1.20
C ALA A 292 11.49 -2.61 0.64
N LEU A 293 11.58 -1.36 1.12
CA LEU A 293 10.70 -0.26 0.70
C LEU A 293 10.78 0.01 -0.81
N PRO A 294 11.95 0.24 -1.43
CA PRO A 294 12.03 0.44 -2.87
C PRO A 294 11.54 -0.78 -3.65
N LYS A 295 11.90 -2.01 -3.22
CA LYS A 295 11.47 -3.25 -3.88
C LYS A 295 9.95 -3.40 -3.92
N LEU A 296 9.25 -2.96 -2.88
CA LEU A 296 7.80 -2.97 -2.83
C LEU A 296 7.20 -1.87 -3.71
N MET A 297 7.65 -0.63 -3.54
CA MET A 297 7.03 0.55 -4.17
C MET A 297 7.32 0.66 -5.66
N GLU A 298 8.48 0.20 -6.12
CA GLU A 298 8.84 0.20 -7.54
C GLU A 298 8.02 -0.78 -8.39
N ARG A 299 7.28 -1.70 -7.79
CA ARG A 299 6.37 -2.62 -8.51
C ARG A 299 5.13 -1.92 -9.07
N ALA A 300 4.71 -0.82 -8.42
CA ALA A 300 3.64 0.05 -8.94
C ALA A 300 4.14 0.95 -10.06
N GLY A 301 3.23 1.49 -10.85
CA GLY A 301 3.52 2.41 -11.94
C GLY A 301 2.91 1.98 -13.26
N GLN A 302 3.31 2.67 -14.32
CA GLN A 302 2.94 2.36 -15.69
C GLN A 302 3.62 1.08 -16.20
N SER A 303 2.91 0.32 -17.03
CA SER A 303 3.45 -0.82 -17.77
C SER A 303 3.05 -0.74 -19.25
N ASP A 304 3.44 -1.73 -20.04
CA ASP A 304 3.04 -1.88 -21.43
C ASP A 304 1.56 -2.22 -21.60
N LYS A 305 0.91 -2.80 -20.58
CA LYS A 305 -0.48 -3.28 -20.63
C LYS A 305 -1.46 -2.35 -19.91
N GLY A 306 -1.24 -2.09 -18.65
CA GLY A 306 -2.09 -1.28 -17.79
C GLY A 306 -1.26 -0.47 -16.80
N SER A 307 -1.93 0.08 -15.79
CA SER A 307 -1.28 0.94 -14.79
C SER A 307 -1.65 0.59 -13.37
N ILE A 308 -0.73 0.86 -12.44
CA ILE A 308 -1.00 0.87 -10.99
C ILE A 308 -0.68 2.25 -10.46
N THR A 309 -1.70 3.06 -10.22
CA THR A 309 -1.58 4.30 -9.44
C THR A 309 -1.56 3.92 -7.97
N ALA A 310 -0.52 4.31 -7.24
CA ALA A 310 -0.35 3.85 -5.86
C ALA A 310 -0.35 5.01 -4.86
N LEU A 311 -1.13 4.85 -3.79
CA LEU A 311 -1.18 5.78 -2.66
C LEU A 311 -0.74 5.04 -1.39
N TYR A 312 0.40 5.45 -0.85
CA TYR A 312 1.04 4.85 0.31
C TYR A 312 0.86 5.72 1.53
N THR A 313 0.12 5.26 2.53
CA THR A 313 -0.01 6.04 3.77
C THR A 313 1.21 5.83 4.67
N VAL A 314 1.68 6.92 5.25
CA VAL A 314 2.80 6.96 6.18
C VAL A 314 2.33 7.65 7.46
N LEU A 315 2.40 6.94 8.57
CA LEU A 315 2.10 7.51 9.88
C LEU A 315 3.32 8.26 10.38
N VAL A 316 3.16 9.55 10.63
CA VAL A 316 4.21 10.42 11.17
C VAL A 316 3.86 10.83 12.60
N GLU A 317 4.79 10.63 13.55
CA GLU A 317 4.60 11.03 14.94
C GLU A 317 4.96 12.49 15.10
N GLY A 318 4.04 13.30 15.67
CA GLY A 318 4.29 14.72 15.92
C GLY A 318 4.54 15.58 14.68
N ASP A 319 4.05 15.17 13.50
CA ASP A 319 4.31 15.80 12.20
C ASP A 319 5.81 15.80 11.80
N ASP A 320 6.61 14.89 12.37
CA ASP A 320 8.04 14.74 12.10
C ASP A 320 8.29 13.99 10.77
N MET A 321 8.42 14.75 9.69
CA MET A 321 8.73 14.22 8.35
C MET A 321 10.18 13.69 8.23
N THR A 322 11.01 13.83 9.28
CA THR A 322 12.39 13.32 9.32
C THR A 322 12.49 11.93 9.93
N GLU A 323 11.35 11.31 10.29
CA GLU A 323 11.34 9.90 10.69
C GLU A 323 11.88 9.03 9.55
N PRO A 324 12.78 8.04 9.84
CA PRO A 324 13.49 7.30 8.78
C PRO A 324 12.59 6.67 7.72
N VAL A 325 11.43 6.10 8.13
CA VAL A 325 10.49 5.49 7.18
C VAL A 325 9.78 6.56 6.35
N ALA A 326 9.44 7.71 6.95
CA ALA A 326 8.80 8.82 6.25
C ALA A 326 9.77 9.45 5.23
N ASP A 327 11.00 9.71 5.63
CA ASP A 327 12.04 10.29 4.77
C ASP A 327 12.37 9.37 3.59
N GLU A 328 12.61 8.08 3.85
CA GLU A 328 12.88 7.08 2.81
C GLU A 328 11.69 6.97 1.85
N THR A 329 10.47 6.83 2.36
CA THR A 329 9.27 6.72 1.53
C THR A 329 9.11 7.95 0.62
N ARG A 330 9.28 9.16 1.19
CA ARG A 330 9.20 10.41 0.42
C ARG A 330 10.25 10.51 -0.69
N SER A 331 11.43 9.94 -0.48
CA SER A 331 12.51 9.94 -1.49
C SER A 331 12.20 9.05 -2.69
N ILE A 332 11.51 7.93 -2.47
CA ILE A 332 11.15 6.93 -3.51
C ILE A 332 9.95 7.40 -4.34
N LEU A 333 9.00 8.11 -3.74
CA LEU A 333 7.72 8.43 -4.35
C LEU A 333 7.75 9.67 -5.25
N ASP A 334 6.79 9.76 -6.16
CA ASP A 334 6.66 10.81 -7.17
C ASP A 334 5.83 12.02 -6.68
N GLY A 335 5.52 12.06 -5.38
CA GLY A 335 4.78 13.15 -4.74
C GLY A 335 4.31 12.76 -3.34
N HIS A 336 3.76 13.74 -2.63
CA HIS A 336 3.26 13.54 -1.27
C HIS A 336 2.10 14.47 -0.95
N ILE A 337 1.17 13.98 -0.16
CA ILE A 337 0.02 14.67 0.41
C ILE A 337 0.20 14.67 1.92
N ILE A 338 0.19 15.84 2.54
CA ILE A 338 0.32 15.99 3.99
C ILE A 338 -1.06 16.30 4.58
N LEU A 339 -1.51 15.49 5.54
CA LEU A 339 -2.71 15.77 6.32
C LEU A 339 -2.35 16.55 7.60
N SER A 340 -2.94 17.72 7.73
CA SER A 340 -2.68 18.67 8.83
C SER A 340 -3.66 18.48 9.98
N ARG A 341 -3.14 18.22 11.20
CA ARG A 341 -3.97 18.25 12.41
C ARG A 341 -4.56 19.62 12.71
N LYS A 342 -3.86 20.70 12.33
CA LYS A 342 -4.35 22.09 12.48
C LYS A 342 -5.63 22.29 11.67
N LEU A 343 -5.65 21.83 10.40
CA LEU A 343 -6.84 21.90 9.54
C LEU A 343 -7.97 21.01 10.07
N ALA A 344 -7.65 19.79 10.49
CA ALA A 344 -8.64 18.86 11.07
C ALA A 344 -9.28 19.46 12.35
N ALA A 345 -8.49 20.08 13.24
CA ALA A 345 -8.99 20.74 14.43
C ALA A 345 -9.93 21.94 14.12
N MET A 346 -9.77 22.57 12.95
CA MET A 346 -10.67 23.63 12.45
C MET A 346 -11.86 23.08 11.66
N ASN A 347 -12.13 21.76 11.73
CA ASN A 347 -13.18 21.10 10.96
C ASN A 347 -13.06 21.35 9.44
N HIS A 348 -11.82 21.44 8.93
CA HIS A 348 -11.53 21.59 7.52
C HIS A 348 -11.20 20.19 6.96
N TYR A 349 -12.11 19.62 6.18
CA TYR A 349 -11.93 18.32 5.55
C TYR A 349 -12.16 18.38 4.05
N PRO A 350 -11.36 17.59 3.24
CA PRO A 350 -10.18 16.86 3.70
C PRO A 350 -9.11 17.79 4.27
N ALA A 351 -8.42 17.34 5.31
CA ALA A 351 -7.45 18.17 6.02
C ALA A 351 -6.08 18.23 5.30
N ILE A 352 -6.10 18.43 3.98
CA ILE A 352 -4.92 18.43 3.12
C ILE A 352 -4.22 19.80 3.21
N ASP A 353 -2.96 19.78 3.62
CA ASP A 353 -2.07 20.93 3.59
C ASP A 353 -1.47 21.06 2.18
N VAL A 354 -2.10 21.88 1.35
CA VAL A 354 -1.72 22.05 -0.06
C VAL A 354 -0.33 22.67 -0.20
N LEU A 355 0.05 23.57 0.69
CA LEU A 355 1.35 24.27 0.60
C LEU A 355 2.53 23.34 0.91
N ARG A 356 2.32 22.38 1.82
CA ARG A 356 3.33 21.39 2.21
C ARG A 356 3.27 20.11 1.37
N SER A 357 2.29 20.01 0.46
CA SER A 357 2.07 18.87 -0.43
C SER A 357 2.59 19.15 -1.84
N ALA A 358 2.99 18.10 -2.56
CA ALA A 358 3.50 18.23 -3.91
C ALA A 358 3.22 17.02 -4.78
N SER A 359 2.85 17.24 -6.04
CA SER A 359 2.91 16.24 -7.12
C SER A 359 4.06 16.59 -8.05
N ARG A 360 5.02 15.69 -8.22
CA ARG A 360 6.20 15.93 -9.06
C ARG A 360 5.91 15.84 -10.55
N VAL A 361 4.80 15.20 -10.92
CA VAL A 361 4.41 15.01 -12.33
C VAL A 361 3.34 15.99 -12.79
N MET A 362 2.68 16.73 -11.89
CA MET A 362 1.57 17.62 -12.23
C MET A 362 1.90 18.53 -13.42
N ASN A 363 3.05 19.20 -13.39
CA ASN A 363 3.43 20.16 -14.43
C ASN A 363 3.65 19.53 -15.83
N GLN A 364 3.77 18.19 -15.90
CA GLN A 364 3.98 17.46 -17.16
C GLN A 364 2.66 16.95 -17.76
N ILE A 365 1.61 16.85 -16.93
CA ILE A 365 0.35 16.19 -17.30
C ILE A 365 -0.86 17.12 -17.33
N VAL A 366 -0.70 18.38 -16.91
CA VAL A 366 -1.79 19.37 -16.91
C VAL A 366 -1.55 20.46 -17.93
N GLU A 367 -2.64 21.04 -18.44
CA GLU A 367 -2.60 22.16 -19.38
C GLU A 367 -2.01 23.43 -18.74
N PRO A 368 -1.37 24.34 -19.53
CA PRO A 368 -0.76 25.55 -19.02
C PRO A 368 -1.71 26.44 -18.20
N ASP A 369 -2.98 26.56 -18.60
CA ASP A 369 -3.99 27.35 -17.89
C ASP A 369 -4.31 26.76 -16.52
N HIS A 370 -4.39 25.43 -16.41
CA HIS A 370 -4.57 24.75 -15.14
C HIS A 370 -3.36 25.01 -14.23
N GLN A 371 -2.15 24.88 -14.78
CA GLN A 371 -0.91 25.14 -14.04
C GLN A 371 -0.85 26.56 -13.50
N ALA A 372 -1.19 27.56 -14.34
CA ALA A 372 -1.22 28.95 -13.93
C ALA A 372 -2.24 29.23 -12.82
N SER A 373 -3.46 28.66 -12.97
CA SER A 373 -4.51 28.80 -11.95
C SER A 373 -4.12 28.15 -10.61
N ALA A 374 -3.50 26.97 -10.66
CA ALA A 374 -3.03 26.28 -9.47
C ALA A 374 -1.89 27.05 -8.77
N ALA A 375 -0.98 27.62 -9.54
CA ALA A 375 0.10 28.49 -9.02
C ALA A 375 -0.48 29.71 -8.32
N HIS A 376 -1.43 30.42 -8.96
CA HIS A 376 -2.09 31.58 -8.39
C HIS A 376 -2.74 31.28 -7.03
N LEU A 377 -3.54 30.20 -6.93
CA LEU A 377 -4.18 29.84 -5.68
C LEU A 377 -3.18 29.47 -4.57
N ARG A 378 -2.08 28.80 -4.93
CA ARG A 378 -1.00 28.51 -3.97
C ARG A 378 -0.31 29.77 -3.49
N GLU A 379 -0.09 30.76 -4.36
CA GLU A 379 0.47 32.08 -4.00
C GLU A 379 -0.47 32.83 -3.05
N CYS A 380 -1.77 32.84 -3.34
CA CYS A 380 -2.78 33.45 -2.44
C CYS A 380 -2.80 32.78 -1.08
N LEU A 381 -2.80 31.42 -1.03
CA LEU A 381 -2.74 30.68 0.23
C LEU A 381 -1.48 31.01 1.05
N ALA A 382 -0.31 31.00 0.40
CA ALA A 382 0.96 31.32 1.05
C ALA A 382 0.98 32.75 1.57
N LYS A 383 0.48 33.69 0.76
CA LYS A 383 0.42 35.11 1.17
C LYS A 383 -0.56 35.35 2.31
N TYR A 384 -1.70 34.66 2.29
CA TYR A 384 -2.66 34.70 3.41
C TYR A 384 -2.04 34.17 4.71
N GLU A 385 -1.31 33.05 4.68
CA GLU A 385 -0.62 32.51 5.86
C GLU A 385 0.42 33.47 6.41
N GLU A 386 1.14 34.20 5.55
CA GLU A 386 2.14 35.21 5.96
C GLU A 386 1.49 36.34 6.75
N VAL A 387 0.30 36.83 6.34
CA VAL A 387 -0.36 37.99 6.97
C VAL A 387 -1.43 37.58 7.99
N GLU A 388 -1.75 36.31 8.15
CA GLU A 388 -2.83 35.78 9.02
C GLU A 388 -2.69 36.29 10.48
N LEU A 389 -1.46 36.36 11.00
CA LEU A 389 -1.22 36.86 12.36
C LEU A 389 -1.52 38.35 12.47
N LEU A 390 -1.09 39.14 11.48
CA LEU A 390 -1.32 40.60 11.46
C LEU A 390 -2.82 40.90 11.39
N ILE A 391 -3.59 40.10 10.63
CA ILE A 391 -5.05 40.23 10.55
C ILE A 391 -5.68 39.92 11.91
N LYS A 392 -5.26 38.86 12.57
CA LYS A 392 -5.83 38.45 13.87
C LYS A 392 -5.58 39.42 15.01
N ILE A 393 -4.46 40.13 15.00
CA ILE A 393 -4.14 41.13 16.01
C ILE A 393 -4.60 42.56 15.61
N GLY A 394 -5.20 42.73 14.43
CA GLY A 394 -5.72 44.00 13.95
C GLY A 394 -4.66 44.98 13.44
N GLU A 395 -3.44 44.54 13.19
CA GLU A 395 -2.32 45.36 12.71
C GLU A 395 -2.20 45.41 11.18
N TYR A 396 -2.97 44.61 10.45
CA TYR A 396 -2.97 44.63 8.98
C TYR A 396 -3.72 45.86 8.46
N GLN A 397 -3.04 46.65 7.61
CA GLN A 397 -3.65 47.83 6.95
C GLN A 397 -3.95 47.51 5.49
N HIS A 398 -5.23 47.55 5.09
CA HIS A 398 -5.64 47.39 3.71
C HIS A 398 -4.98 48.44 2.81
N GLY A 399 -4.49 48.03 1.65
CA GLY A 399 -3.73 48.88 0.72
C GLY A 399 -2.21 48.89 0.93
N ALA A 400 -1.70 48.26 2.02
CA ALA A 400 -0.26 48.17 2.28
C ALA A 400 0.45 47.18 1.32
N ASP A 401 -0.24 46.10 0.93
CA ASP A 401 0.27 45.08 0.03
C ASP A 401 -0.88 44.55 -0.84
N SER A 402 -0.87 44.88 -2.15
CA SER A 402 -1.92 44.50 -3.08
C SER A 402 -2.09 42.97 -3.23
N ARG A 403 -1.02 42.19 -3.09
CA ARG A 403 -1.08 40.71 -3.12
C ARG A 403 -1.73 40.16 -1.84
N ALA A 404 -1.46 40.76 -0.71
CA ALA A 404 -2.10 40.39 0.55
C ALA A 404 -3.59 40.77 0.56
N ASP A 405 -3.95 41.92 0.02
CA ASP A 405 -5.36 42.33 -0.11
C ASP A 405 -6.13 41.36 -0.99
N MET A 406 -5.57 40.94 -2.15
CA MET A 406 -6.13 39.94 -3.01
C MET A 406 -6.27 38.58 -2.29
N ALA A 407 -5.23 38.12 -1.60
CA ALA A 407 -5.25 36.87 -0.86
C ALA A 407 -6.31 36.86 0.26
N ILE A 408 -6.51 38.01 0.93
CA ILE A 408 -7.57 38.17 1.93
C ILE A 408 -8.96 38.12 1.26
N ALA A 409 -9.16 38.83 0.16
CA ALA A 409 -10.44 38.85 -0.57
C ALA A 409 -10.85 37.49 -1.06
N GLN A 410 -9.91 36.68 -1.57
CA GLN A 410 -10.17 35.32 -2.11
C GLN A 410 -10.14 34.21 -1.04
N SER A 411 -9.76 34.50 0.22
CA SER A 411 -9.49 33.47 1.23
C SER A 411 -10.68 32.56 1.51
N ASP A 412 -11.90 33.08 1.54
CA ASP A 412 -13.10 32.31 1.83
C ASP A 412 -13.49 31.41 0.67
N ASP A 413 -13.37 31.88 -0.57
CA ASP A 413 -13.63 31.10 -1.79
C ASP A 413 -12.61 29.95 -1.94
N ILE A 414 -11.34 30.24 -1.69
CA ILE A 414 -10.28 29.22 -1.70
C ILE A 414 -10.56 28.16 -0.62
N ARG A 415 -10.93 28.56 0.59
CA ARG A 415 -11.29 27.62 1.66
C ARG A 415 -12.52 26.79 1.32
N ALA A 416 -13.52 27.39 0.67
CA ALA A 416 -14.72 26.67 0.20
C ALA A 416 -14.38 25.63 -0.86
N PHE A 417 -13.48 25.95 -1.80
CA PHE A 417 -12.95 25.01 -2.79
C PHE A 417 -12.20 23.85 -2.15
N LEU A 418 -11.35 24.11 -1.16
CA LEU A 418 -10.55 23.09 -0.49
C LEU A 418 -11.36 22.18 0.43
N ARG A 419 -12.48 22.67 0.98
CA ARG A 419 -13.39 21.86 1.78
C ARG A 419 -14.31 21.06 0.87
N GLN A 420 -14.47 19.79 1.19
CA GLN A 420 -15.35 18.90 0.42
C GLN A 420 -15.97 17.87 1.34
N GLY A 421 -17.27 17.71 1.29
CA GLY A 421 -18.02 16.70 2.05
C GLY A 421 -17.58 15.28 1.68
N THR A 422 -17.73 14.36 2.62
CA THR A 422 -17.32 12.95 2.43
C THR A 422 -18.01 12.28 1.23
N HIS A 423 -19.28 12.60 1.00
CA HIS A 423 -20.09 12.07 -0.10
C HIS A 423 -20.29 13.06 -1.24
N GLU A 424 -19.70 14.24 -1.16
CA GLU A 424 -19.77 15.26 -2.21
C GLU A 424 -18.98 14.80 -3.44
N PRO A 425 -19.63 14.58 -4.59
CA PRO A 425 -18.96 14.15 -5.81
C PRO A 425 -18.10 15.30 -6.38
N SER A 426 -17.01 14.94 -6.99
CA SER A 426 -16.19 15.84 -7.80
C SER A 426 -15.46 15.01 -8.84
N ASP A 427 -15.24 15.60 -9.99
CA ASP A 427 -14.37 15.06 -11.04
C ASP A 427 -13.25 16.05 -11.37
N LEU A 428 -12.33 15.61 -12.18
CA LEU A 428 -11.14 16.39 -12.56
C LEU A 428 -11.55 17.69 -13.31
N ASP A 429 -12.46 17.58 -14.29
CA ASP A 429 -12.86 18.70 -15.13
C ASP A 429 -13.61 19.75 -14.34
N GLY A 430 -14.52 19.35 -13.46
CA GLY A 430 -15.26 20.22 -12.56
C GLY A 430 -14.34 20.93 -11.55
N ALA A 431 -13.35 20.22 -10.99
CA ALA A 431 -12.36 20.82 -10.10
C ALA A 431 -11.49 21.87 -10.83
N ILE A 432 -11.04 21.56 -12.06
CA ILE A 432 -10.27 22.49 -12.89
C ILE A 432 -11.12 23.73 -13.28
N ALA A 433 -12.38 23.54 -13.65
CA ALA A 433 -13.27 24.65 -14.01
C ALA A 433 -13.49 25.62 -12.84
N GLN A 434 -13.73 25.09 -11.64
CA GLN A 434 -13.84 25.90 -10.41
C GLN A 434 -12.54 26.65 -10.10
N LEU A 435 -11.40 25.96 -10.21
CA LEU A 435 -10.07 26.54 -9.99
C LEU A 435 -9.79 27.72 -10.93
N LYS A 436 -10.05 27.53 -12.24
CA LYS A 436 -9.91 28.60 -13.25
C LYS A 436 -10.85 29.77 -13.02
N GLY A 437 -12.09 29.49 -12.58
CA GLY A 437 -13.07 30.53 -12.23
C GLY A 437 -12.60 31.43 -11.09
N MET A 438 -11.93 30.89 -10.08
CA MET A 438 -11.36 31.67 -8.96
C MET A 438 -10.10 32.44 -9.38
N ALA A 439 -9.25 31.88 -10.22
CA ALA A 439 -8.03 32.55 -10.67
C ALA A 439 -8.25 33.74 -11.61
N ASN A 440 -9.44 33.86 -12.21
CA ASN A 440 -9.84 34.96 -13.10
C ASN A 440 -10.61 36.09 -12.39
N GLN A 441 -10.85 35.99 -11.08
CA GLN A 441 -11.44 37.02 -10.24
C GLN A 441 -10.35 37.91 -9.62
#